data_08a04eae75a0afd547f6d1c69847837b
#
_entry.id   08a04eae75a0afd547f6d1c69847837b
#
_cell.length_a   1.000
_cell.length_b   1.000
_cell.length_c   1.000
_cell.angle_alpha   90.00
_cell.angle_beta   90.00
_cell.angle_gamma   90.00
#
_symmetry.space_group_name_H-M   'P 1'
#
loop_
_entity.id
_entity.type
_entity.pdbx_description
1 polymer ?
#
loop_
_entity_poly.entity_id
_entity_poly.type
_entity_poly.pdbx_seq_one_letter_code
_entity_poly.pdbx_strand_id
1 'polypeptide(L)'
;MPRIRRIRRKKPRAGSVWKKLLLWGVLGMLVLAAAVVAGSYLYVRAYLKSDGFLAMLEQSAVDDMNVETARIDPLDWDGSGIRCGGVTMEGHEFLTSLQARNIETEFSRWELLKRAFVITSVNIAELKLRLAPVPFRFREKPEGARSWAEENILPDTFRLEKGSIDSLSVSYGEVGQLYVLDGTRVESAYDAGSSQYRFEMQGGRLLLPFKGCPEFSLMSGTAQFNHASRRVNVPSCRLTTAAGGY
;
A
#
# COMPACT_ATOMS: atom_id res chain seq x y z
N MET A 1 62.95 -37.93 -60.90
CA MET A 1 62.30 -38.34 -59.66
C MET A 1 61.35 -37.21 -59.23
N PRO A 2 60.05 -37.42 -59.24
CA PRO A 2 59.10 -36.35 -58.85
C PRO A 2 58.91 -36.28 -57.30
N ARG A 3 59.05 -35.10 -56.71
CA ARG A 3 58.81 -34.83 -55.28
C ARG A 3 57.32 -34.78 -54.99
N ILE A 4 56.80 -35.77 -54.25
CA ILE A 4 55.42 -35.77 -53.75
C ILE A 4 55.27 -34.76 -52.65
N ARG A 5 54.52 -33.64 -52.90
CA ARG A 5 54.10 -32.68 -51.90
C ARG A 5 53.02 -33.33 -51.05
N ARG A 6 53.34 -33.65 -49.76
CA ARG A 6 52.36 -34.03 -48.74
C ARG A 6 51.47 -32.81 -48.37
N ILE A 7 50.24 -32.88 -48.79
CA ILE A 7 49.20 -31.90 -48.36
C ILE A 7 48.84 -32.20 -46.88
N ARG A 8 49.30 -31.35 -45.97
CA ARG A 8 48.88 -31.43 -44.57
C ARG A 8 47.41 -31.00 -44.47
N ARG A 9 46.48 -31.92 -44.30
CA ARG A 9 45.09 -31.71 -43.95
C ARG A 9 45.08 -31.11 -42.54
N LYS A 10 44.66 -29.84 -42.40
CA LYS A 10 44.38 -29.19 -41.11
C LYS A 10 43.19 -29.90 -40.49
N LYS A 11 43.39 -30.61 -39.36
CA LYS A 11 42.31 -31.16 -38.55
C LYS A 11 41.40 -30.02 -38.11
N PRO A 12 40.06 -30.13 -38.30
CA PRO A 12 39.13 -29.13 -37.78
C PRO A 12 39.23 -29.10 -36.26
N ARG A 13 39.45 -27.91 -35.68
CA ARG A 13 39.48 -27.70 -34.24
C ARG A 13 38.05 -27.92 -33.68
N ALA A 14 37.78 -29.12 -33.16
CA ALA A 14 36.51 -29.53 -32.57
C ALA A 14 36.04 -28.61 -31.41
N GLY A 15 36.95 -27.86 -30.77
CA GLY A 15 36.63 -26.96 -29.67
C GLY A 15 35.84 -25.70 -30.03
N SER A 16 35.75 -25.35 -31.35
CA SER A 16 35.01 -24.14 -31.76
C SER A 16 33.50 -24.38 -31.86
N VAL A 17 33.07 -25.58 -32.20
CA VAL A 17 31.64 -25.92 -32.38
C VAL A 17 30.95 -26.03 -31.01
N TRP A 18 31.57 -26.64 -30.03
CA TRP A 18 31.07 -26.77 -28.66
C TRP A 18 30.90 -25.39 -27.97
N LYS A 19 31.84 -24.48 -28.17
CA LYS A 19 31.73 -23.12 -27.63
C LYS A 19 30.56 -22.35 -28.23
N LYS A 20 30.31 -22.51 -29.52
CA LYS A 20 29.16 -21.90 -30.20
C LYS A 20 27.84 -22.51 -29.72
N LEU A 21 27.74 -23.85 -29.58
CA LEU A 21 26.56 -24.52 -29.05
C LEU A 21 26.24 -24.09 -27.59
N LEU A 22 27.27 -23.97 -26.75
CA LEU A 22 27.14 -23.51 -25.38
C LEU A 22 26.65 -22.05 -25.34
N LEU A 23 27.24 -21.18 -26.17
CA LEU A 23 26.84 -19.77 -26.26
C LEU A 23 25.37 -19.61 -26.71
N TRP A 24 24.95 -20.38 -27.74
CA TRP A 24 23.56 -20.38 -28.20
C TRP A 24 22.60 -20.99 -27.18
N GLY A 25 23.01 -22.00 -26.43
CA GLY A 25 22.25 -22.56 -25.30
C GLY A 25 22.04 -21.57 -24.18
N VAL A 26 23.09 -20.85 -23.75
CA VAL A 26 23.01 -19.80 -22.74
C VAL A 26 22.15 -18.64 -23.22
N LEU A 27 22.33 -18.21 -24.48
CA LEU A 27 21.51 -17.12 -25.05
C LEU A 27 20.02 -17.51 -25.11
N GLY A 28 19.73 -18.77 -25.55
CA GLY A 28 18.37 -19.29 -25.57
C GLY A 28 17.73 -19.34 -24.18
N MET A 29 18.50 -19.73 -23.15
CA MET A 29 18.06 -19.76 -21.77
C MET A 29 17.77 -18.34 -21.23
N LEU A 30 18.62 -17.36 -21.57
CA LEU A 30 18.41 -15.96 -21.21
C LEU A 30 17.17 -15.38 -21.88
N VAL A 31 16.94 -15.66 -23.15
CA VAL A 31 15.73 -15.23 -23.88
C VAL A 31 14.49 -15.87 -23.27
N LEU A 32 14.54 -17.15 -22.94
CA LEU A 32 13.43 -17.85 -22.27
C LEU A 32 13.15 -17.23 -20.89
N ALA A 33 14.18 -16.99 -20.09
CA ALA A 33 14.04 -16.35 -18.78
C ALA A 33 13.43 -14.95 -18.92
N ALA A 34 13.90 -14.15 -19.89
CA ALA A 34 13.33 -12.81 -20.16
C ALA A 34 11.87 -12.90 -20.61
N ALA A 35 11.50 -13.87 -21.44
CA ALA A 35 10.13 -14.09 -21.87
C ALA A 35 9.22 -14.51 -20.70
N VAL A 36 9.69 -15.36 -19.79
CA VAL A 36 8.96 -15.75 -18.58
C VAL A 36 8.74 -14.54 -17.67
N VAL A 37 9.77 -13.73 -17.44
CA VAL A 37 9.67 -12.51 -16.62
C VAL A 37 8.68 -11.51 -17.24
N ALA A 38 8.80 -11.25 -18.55
CA ALA A 38 7.89 -10.36 -19.26
C ALA A 38 6.44 -10.89 -19.27
N GLY A 39 6.26 -12.19 -19.48
CA GLY A 39 4.94 -12.83 -19.44
C GLY A 39 4.30 -12.76 -18.04
N SER A 40 5.10 -13.03 -17.00
CA SER A 40 4.65 -12.91 -15.60
C SER A 40 4.26 -11.47 -15.26
N TYR A 41 5.04 -10.50 -15.70
CA TYR A 41 4.74 -9.08 -15.52
C TYR A 41 3.40 -8.68 -16.16
N LEU A 42 3.21 -9.06 -17.42
CA LEU A 42 1.97 -8.76 -18.15
C LEU A 42 0.77 -9.48 -17.52
N TYR A 43 0.95 -10.72 -17.09
CA TYR A 43 -0.09 -11.48 -16.41
C TYR A 43 -0.53 -10.84 -15.09
N VAL A 44 0.43 -10.47 -14.22
CA VAL A 44 0.13 -9.81 -12.94
C VAL A 44 -0.55 -8.47 -13.18
N ARG A 45 -0.08 -7.68 -14.15
CA ARG A 45 -0.70 -6.41 -14.51
C ARG A 45 -2.14 -6.57 -14.99
N ALA A 46 -2.42 -7.58 -15.80
CA ALA A 46 -3.78 -7.88 -16.27
C ALA A 46 -4.65 -8.41 -15.13
N TYR A 47 -4.10 -9.25 -14.25
CA TYR A 47 -4.81 -9.81 -13.10
C TYR A 47 -5.23 -8.73 -12.10
N LEU A 48 -4.34 -7.78 -11.78
CA LEU A 48 -4.65 -6.67 -10.86
C LEU A 48 -5.79 -5.76 -11.37
N LYS A 49 -6.04 -5.75 -12.69
CA LYS A 49 -7.14 -5.00 -13.31
C LYS A 49 -8.39 -5.85 -13.54
N SER A 50 -8.35 -7.13 -13.19
CA SER A 50 -9.50 -8.01 -13.41
C SER A 50 -10.60 -7.75 -12.40
N ASP A 51 -11.86 -7.82 -12.86
CA ASP A 51 -13.04 -7.66 -12.00
C ASP A 51 -13.06 -8.69 -10.87
N GLY A 52 -12.54 -9.90 -11.08
CA GLY A 52 -12.45 -10.93 -10.06
C GLY A 52 -11.51 -10.59 -8.92
N PHE A 53 -10.36 -9.97 -9.24
CA PHE A 53 -9.42 -9.50 -8.24
C PHE A 53 -9.96 -8.31 -7.44
N LEU A 54 -10.56 -7.34 -8.13
CA LEU A 54 -11.22 -6.19 -7.48
C LEU A 54 -12.34 -6.63 -6.56
N ALA A 55 -13.22 -7.53 -7.02
CA ALA A 55 -14.31 -8.07 -6.19
C ALA A 55 -13.78 -8.80 -4.95
N MET A 56 -12.66 -9.53 -5.06
CA MET A 56 -12.01 -10.18 -3.91
C MET A 56 -11.48 -9.14 -2.91
N LEU A 57 -10.85 -8.05 -3.39
CA LEU A 57 -10.36 -6.97 -2.52
C LEU A 57 -11.51 -6.22 -1.85
N GLU A 58 -12.57 -5.91 -2.58
CA GLU A 58 -13.78 -5.27 -2.06
C GLU A 58 -14.44 -6.13 -0.97
N GLN A 59 -14.56 -7.44 -1.21
CA GLN A 59 -15.08 -8.35 -0.20
C GLN A 59 -14.18 -8.44 1.04
N SER A 60 -12.87 -8.50 0.86
CA SER A 60 -11.92 -8.49 1.98
C SER A 60 -12.01 -7.19 2.79
N ALA A 61 -12.15 -6.05 2.11
CA ALA A 61 -12.33 -4.75 2.77
C ALA A 61 -13.64 -4.69 3.57
N VAL A 62 -14.74 -5.23 3.02
CA VAL A 62 -16.03 -5.37 3.73
C VAL A 62 -15.86 -6.20 5.00
N ASP A 63 -15.21 -7.36 4.89
CA ASP A 63 -15.04 -8.28 6.02
C ASP A 63 -14.09 -7.73 7.10
N ASP A 64 -12.97 -7.12 6.70
CA ASP A 64 -11.93 -6.65 7.64
C ASP A 64 -12.32 -5.34 8.32
N MET A 65 -12.99 -4.43 7.61
CA MET A 65 -13.39 -3.11 8.12
C MET A 65 -14.80 -3.10 8.71
N ASN A 66 -15.53 -4.22 8.63
CA ASN A 66 -16.93 -4.35 9.07
C ASN A 66 -17.82 -3.25 8.47
N VAL A 67 -17.69 -3.03 7.16
CA VAL A 67 -18.51 -2.10 6.38
C VAL A 67 -19.52 -2.89 5.53
N GLU A 68 -20.55 -2.22 5.02
CA GLU A 68 -21.56 -2.88 4.17
C GLU A 68 -21.14 -2.99 2.74
N THR A 69 -20.50 -1.93 2.25
CA THR A 69 -20.02 -1.85 0.88
C THR A 69 -18.62 -1.30 0.82
N ALA A 70 -17.83 -1.86 -0.08
CA ALA A 70 -16.54 -1.33 -0.48
C ALA A 70 -16.49 -1.29 -2.00
N ARG A 71 -15.95 -0.23 -2.55
CA ARG A 71 -15.71 -0.09 -3.99
C ARG A 71 -14.30 0.43 -4.20
N ILE A 72 -13.54 -0.24 -5.05
CA ILE A 72 -12.14 0.04 -5.33
C ILE A 72 -11.99 0.28 -6.83
N ASP A 73 -11.43 1.42 -7.21
CA ASP A 73 -11.13 1.69 -8.61
C ASP A 73 -10.05 0.74 -9.13
N PRO A 74 -10.01 0.49 -10.45
CA PRO A 74 -9.01 -0.39 -11.06
C PRO A 74 -7.58 0.00 -10.69
N LEU A 75 -6.80 -1.00 -10.29
CA LEU A 75 -5.42 -0.83 -9.90
C LEU A 75 -4.50 -0.75 -11.12
N ASP A 76 -3.56 0.18 -11.12
CA ASP A 76 -2.49 0.23 -12.11
C ASP A 76 -1.14 -0.02 -11.45
N TRP A 77 -0.44 -1.04 -11.94
CA TRP A 77 0.87 -1.43 -11.43
C TRP A 77 1.96 -1.08 -12.47
N ASP A 78 2.98 -0.35 -12.03
CA ASP A 78 4.13 0.02 -12.87
C ASP A 78 5.38 -0.83 -12.59
N GLY A 79 5.26 -1.82 -11.70
CA GLY A 79 6.33 -2.72 -11.28
C GLY A 79 7.09 -2.27 -10.03
N SER A 80 6.96 -1.03 -9.58
CA SER A 80 7.54 -0.51 -8.33
C SER A 80 6.49 -0.08 -7.33
N GLY A 81 5.31 0.27 -7.84
CA GLY A 81 4.20 0.74 -7.04
C GLY A 81 2.85 0.39 -7.65
N ILE A 82 1.81 0.63 -6.89
CA ILE A 82 0.41 0.47 -7.30
C ILE A 82 -0.25 1.83 -7.18
N ARG A 83 -1.01 2.21 -8.21
CA ARG A 83 -1.87 3.40 -8.22
C ARG A 83 -3.32 2.98 -8.24
N CYS A 84 -4.13 3.68 -7.46
CA CYS A 84 -5.58 3.51 -7.41
C CYS A 84 -6.24 4.89 -7.51
N GLY A 85 -7.23 5.04 -8.38
CA GLY A 85 -7.98 6.29 -8.55
C GLY A 85 -8.77 6.65 -7.31
N GLY A 86 -9.39 5.66 -6.67
CA GLY A 86 -10.17 5.87 -5.46
C GLY A 86 -10.60 4.59 -4.77
N VAL A 87 -10.92 4.76 -3.49
CA VAL A 87 -11.54 3.75 -2.64
C VAL A 87 -12.71 4.43 -1.91
N THR A 88 -13.87 3.80 -1.96
CA THR A 88 -15.07 4.24 -1.23
C THR A 88 -15.60 3.08 -0.42
N MET A 89 -15.88 3.34 0.86
CA MET A 89 -16.50 2.35 1.76
C MET A 89 -17.64 3.02 2.52
N GLU A 90 -18.71 2.28 2.74
CA GLU A 90 -19.86 2.71 3.51
C GLU A 90 -20.28 1.65 4.52
N GLY A 91 -20.65 2.08 5.72
CA GLY A 91 -21.06 1.20 6.79
C GLY A 91 -21.98 1.90 7.80
N HIS A 92 -22.51 1.14 8.73
CA HIS A 92 -23.47 1.63 9.73
C HIS A 92 -22.89 1.65 11.16
N GLU A 93 -21.73 1.06 11.34
CA GLU A 93 -21.09 1.04 12.66
C GLU A 93 -20.12 2.23 12.84
N PHE A 94 -18.96 1.96 13.42
CA PHE A 94 -17.95 2.98 13.71
C PHE A 94 -17.51 3.75 12.46
N LEU A 95 -17.23 3.05 11.35
CA LEU A 95 -16.90 3.66 10.07
C LEU A 95 -18.18 3.83 9.24
N THR A 96 -18.74 5.05 9.24
CA THR A 96 -19.94 5.36 8.43
C THR A 96 -19.60 5.57 6.96
N SER A 97 -18.51 6.25 6.65
CA SER A 97 -17.99 6.34 5.29
C SER A 97 -16.49 6.61 5.27
N LEU A 98 -15.83 6.08 4.24
CA LEU A 98 -14.45 6.36 3.89
C LEU A 98 -14.40 6.66 2.40
N GLN A 99 -13.73 7.75 2.04
CA GLN A 99 -13.43 8.09 0.66
C GLN A 99 -11.96 8.47 0.57
N ALA A 100 -11.17 7.71 -0.18
CA ALA A 100 -9.79 8.01 -0.48
C ALA A 100 -9.63 8.22 -1.98
N ARG A 101 -8.83 9.20 -2.40
CA ARG A 101 -8.58 9.52 -3.81
C ARG A 101 -7.11 9.63 -4.12
N ASN A 102 -6.74 9.24 -5.33
CA ASN A 102 -5.39 9.28 -5.85
C ASN A 102 -4.40 8.64 -4.87
N ILE A 103 -4.55 7.33 -4.71
CA ILE A 103 -3.71 6.53 -3.83
C ILE A 103 -2.53 6.02 -4.65
N GLU A 104 -1.32 6.35 -4.20
CA GLU A 104 -0.08 5.84 -4.78
C GLU A 104 0.70 5.11 -3.71
N THR A 105 1.16 3.91 -4.02
CA THR A 105 1.95 3.09 -3.10
C THR A 105 3.24 2.65 -3.75
N GLU A 106 4.30 2.61 -2.97
CA GLU A 106 5.57 1.99 -3.37
C GLU A 106 5.89 0.84 -2.42
N PHE A 107 6.48 -0.23 -2.93
CA PHE A 107 6.85 -1.37 -2.12
C PHE A 107 8.25 -1.88 -2.44
N SER A 108 8.88 -2.50 -1.43
CA SER A 108 10.20 -3.08 -1.56
C SER A 108 10.15 -4.44 -2.23
N ARG A 109 10.67 -4.55 -3.46
CA ARG A 109 10.75 -5.82 -4.21
C ARG A 109 11.65 -6.85 -3.52
N TRP A 110 12.70 -6.40 -2.83
CA TRP A 110 13.64 -7.28 -2.13
C TRP A 110 13.03 -7.93 -0.91
N GLU A 111 12.17 -7.20 -0.19
CA GLU A 111 11.48 -7.74 0.97
C GLU A 111 10.40 -8.76 0.58
N LEU A 112 9.78 -8.60 -0.60
CA LEU A 112 8.85 -9.61 -1.14
C LEU A 112 9.51 -10.98 -1.32
N LEU A 113 10.79 -11.02 -1.73
CA LEU A 113 11.55 -12.27 -1.84
C LEU A 113 11.78 -12.95 -0.48
N LYS A 114 11.69 -12.20 0.62
CA LYS A 114 11.80 -12.69 2.00
C LYS A 114 10.43 -12.95 2.64
N ARG A 115 9.35 -12.99 1.85
CA ARG A 115 7.97 -13.12 2.31
C ARG A 115 7.52 -11.98 3.26
N ALA A 116 8.14 -10.81 3.16
CA ALA A 116 7.75 -9.60 3.87
C ALA A 116 7.16 -8.58 2.88
N PHE A 117 5.93 -8.16 3.09
CA PHE A 117 5.30 -7.10 2.29
C PHE A 117 5.55 -5.76 2.97
N VAL A 118 6.60 -5.08 2.52
CA VAL A 118 6.97 -3.77 3.04
C VAL A 118 6.55 -2.71 2.05
N ILE A 119 5.55 -1.92 2.43
CA ILE A 119 5.15 -0.71 1.73
C ILE A 119 6.08 0.41 2.20
N THR A 120 6.93 0.87 1.32
CA THR A 120 7.93 1.92 1.63
C THR A 120 7.30 3.30 1.71
N SER A 121 6.29 3.55 0.88
CA SER A 121 5.51 4.79 0.93
C SER A 121 4.07 4.58 0.49
N VAL A 122 3.14 5.31 1.12
CA VAL A 122 1.76 5.49 0.67
C VAL A 122 1.47 6.97 0.62
N ASN A 123 1.02 7.45 -0.53
CA ASN A 123 0.58 8.83 -0.72
C ASN A 123 -0.90 8.85 -1.09
N ILE A 124 -1.68 9.65 -0.39
CA ILE A 124 -3.12 9.81 -0.61
C ILE A 124 -3.39 11.31 -0.79
N ALA A 125 -3.92 11.71 -1.93
CA ALA A 125 -4.21 13.12 -2.15
C ALA A 125 -5.36 13.62 -1.28
N GLU A 126 -6.43 12.85 -1.15
CA GLU A 126 -7.59 13.21 -0.34
C GLU A 126 -8.09 11.99 0.42
N LEU A 127 -8.29 12.13 1.75
CA LEU A 127 -8.91 11.12 2.60
C LEU A 127 -10.03 11.75 3.43
N LYS A 128 -11.25 11.28 3.22
CA LYS A 128 -12.43 11.68 3.98
C LYS A 128 -12.92 10.52 4.83
N LEU A 129 -13.06 10.74 6.12
CA LEU A 129 -13.55 9.76 7.09
C LEU A 129 -14.76 10.31 7.81
N ARG A 130 -15.81 9.52 7.89
CA ARG A 130 -16.94 9.78 8.76
C ARG A 130 -17.09 8.65 9.77
N LEU A 131 -17.02 9.00 11.04
CA LEU A 131 -17.00 8.06 12.15
C LEU A 131 -18.20 8.31 13.06
N ALA A 132 -18.90 7.26 13.44
CA ALA A 132 -19.97 7.32 14.43
C ALA A 132 -19.41 7.13 15.86
N PRO A 133 -20.09 7.66 16.89
CA PRO A 133 -19.66 7.53 18.27
C PRO A 133 -20.03 6.16 18.87
N VAL A 134 -19.72 5.10 18.15
CA VAL A 134 -19.92 3.71 18.58
C VAL A 134 -18.57 3.01 18.71
N PRO A 135 -18.42 2.03 19.62
CA PRO A 135 -17.16 1.31 19.77
C PRO A 135 -16.80 0.56 18.47
N PHE A 136 -15.56 0.73 18.04
CA PHE A 136 -15.06 -0.07 16.92
C PHE A 136 -14.97 -1.54 17.33
N ARG A 137 -15.62 -2.42 16.56
CA ARG A 137 -15.57 -3.86 16.74
C ARG A 137 -14.95 -4.50 15.51
N PHE A 138 -13.85 -5.23 15.71
CA PHE A 138 -13.36 -6.12 14.67
C PHE A 138 -14.33 -7.29 14.54
N ARG A 139 -14.70 -7.63 13.31
CA ARG A 139 -15.40 -8.87 13.05
C ARG A 139 -14.44 -10.02 13.37
N GLU A 140 -14.76 -10.83 14.34
CA GLU A 140 -13.98 -12.04 14.59
C GLU A 140 -14.12 -12.94 13.35
N LYS A 141 -13.01 -13.12 12.63
CA LYS A 141 -12.99 -14.12 11.57
C LYS A 141 -13.27 -15.47 12.21
N PRO A 142 -14.25 -16.27 11.70
CA PRO A 142 -14.39 -17.61 12.17
C PRO A 142 -13.04 -18.31 12.05
N GLU A 143 -12.63 -19.05 13.07
CA GLU A 143 -11.43 -19.88 13.06
C GLU A 143 -11.60 -20.97 11.99
N GLY A 144 -11.47 -20.56 10.73
CA GLY A 144 -11.47 -21.41 9.56
C GLY A 144 -10.03 -21.64 9.11
N ALA A 145 -9.76 -22.84 8.64
CA ALA A 145 -8.46 -23.19 8.08
C ALA A 145 -8.04 -22.10 7.06
N ARG A 146 -6.87 -21.50 7.31
CA ARG A 146 -6.23 -20.60 6.35
C ARG A 146 -6.19 -21.30 5.00
N SER A 147 -6.55 -20.59 3.94
CA SER A 147 -6.46 -21.18 2.61
C SER A 147 -5.00 -21.54 2.31
N TRP A 148 -4.77 -22.55 1.45
CA TRP A 148 -3.39 -22.87 1.03
C TRP A 148 -2.65 -21.64 0.49
N ALA A 149 -3.34 -20.71 -0.15
CA ALA A 149 -2.79 -19.45 -0.64
C ALA A 149 -2.37 -18.53 0.52
N GLU A 150 -3.15 -18.45 1.61
CA GLU A 150 -2.80 -17.69 2.81
C GLU A 150 -1.56 -18.24 3.51
N GLU A 151 -1.39 -19.56 3.52
CA GLU A 151 -0.22 -20.19 4.15
C GLU A 151 1.06 -20.12 3.30
N ASN A 152 0.93 -20.19 1.96
CA ASN A 152 2.08 -20.40 1.08
C ASN A 152 2.42 -19.21 0.18
N ILE A 153 1.47 -18.32 -0.10
CA ILE A 153 1.64 -17.22 -1.05
C ILE A 153 1.67 -15.86 -0.35
N LEU A 154 0.80 -15.66 0.65
CA LEU A 154 0.75 -14.38 1.35
C LEU A 154 1.99 -14.14 2.21
N PRO A 155 2.45 -12.90 2.30
CA PRO A 155 3.59 -12.55 3.12
C PRO A 155 3.30 -12.74 4.62
N ASP A 156 4.30 -13.18 5.35
CA ASP A 156 4.19 -13.43 6.80
C ASP A 156 4.10 -12.13 7.61
N THR A 157 4.62 -11.03 7.04
CA THR A 157 4.63 -9.72 7.69
C THR A 157 4.20 -8.62 6.72
N PHE A 158 3.37 -7.71 7.25
CA PHE A 158 2.96 -6.49 6.56
C PHE A 158 3.47 -5.29 7.34
N ARG A 159 4.16 -4.36 6.68
CA ARG A 159 4.65 -3.14 7.30
C ARG A 159 4.54 -1.96 6.35
N LEU A 160 3.99 -0.87 6.85
CA LEU A 160 4.02 0.45 6.20
C LEU A 160 5.16 1.26 6.84
N GLU A 161 6.10 1.77 6.05
CA GLU A 161 7.20 2.57 6.56
C GLU A 161 6.88 4.06 6.63
N LYS A 162 6.29 4.60 5.57
CA LYS A 162 5.91 6.02 5.47
C LYS A 162 4.55 6.18 4.82
N GLY A 163 3.82 7.20 5.24
CA GLY A 163 2.57 7.58 4.62
C GLY A 163 2.42 9.10 4.59
N SER A 164 1.77 9.63 3.56
CA SER A 164 1.35 11.02 3.50
C SER A 164 -0.09 11.12 3.02
N ILE A 165 -0.80 12.10 3.56
CA ILE A 165 -2.14 12.47 3.16
C ILE A 165 -2.11 13.98 2.96
N ASP A 166 -2.35 14.45 1.73
CA ASP A 166 -2.28 15.89 1.46
C ASP A 166 -3.48 16.64 2.05
N SER A 167 -4.66 16.02 2.04
CA SER A 167 -5.89 16.57 2.61
C SER A 167 -6.68 15.51 3.36
N LEU A 168 -6.60 15.52 4.67
CA LEU A 168 -7.41 14.69 5.56
C LEU A 168 -8.61 15.47 6.06
N SER A 169 -9.81 14.90 5.91
CA SER A 169 -11.05 15.38 6.50
C SER A 169 -11.67 14.28 7.36
N VAL A 170 -11.85 14.54 8.65
CA VAL A 170 -12.44 13.57 9.59
C VAL A 170 -13.64 14.23 10.26
N SER A 171 -14.78 13.55 10.22
CA SER A 171 -15.95 13.92 10.99
C SER A 171 -16.32 12.80 11.97
N TYR A 172 -16.51 13.16 13.23
CA TYR A 172 -16.85 12.22 14.31
C TYR A 172 -18.06 12.71 15.09
N GLY A 173 -19.02 11.88 15.32
CA GLY A 173 -20.21 12.18 16.10
C GLY A 173 -21.52 11.88 15.39
N GLU A 174 -22.62 12.29 15.99
CA GLU A 174 -23.99 12.17 15.45
C GLU A 174 -24.35 13.37 14.57
N VAL A 175 -25.38 13.21 13.74
CA VAL A 175 -25.93 14.31 12.93
C VAL A 175 -26.37 15.45 13.83
N GLY A 176 -25.76 16.63 13.65
CA GLY A 176 -26.02 17.83 14.49
C GLY A 176 -25.02 18.05 15.63
N GLN A 177 -24.15 17.08 15.93
CA GLN A 177 -23.08 17.18 16.92
C GLN A 177 -21.77 16.57 16.38
N LEU A 178 -21.25 17.16 15.32
CA LEU A 178 -20.05 16.65 14.65
C LEU A 178 -18.81 17.43 15.07
N TYR A 179 -17.79 16.71 15.51
CA TYR A 179 -16.40 17.19 15.54
C TYR A 179 -15.85 17.03 14.13
N VAL A 180 -15.36 18.09 13.54
CA VAL A 180 -14.85 18.07 12.17
C VAL A 180 -13.43 18.62 12.15
N LEU A 181 -12.50 17.80 11.68
CA LEU A 181 -11.17 18.20 11.25
C LEU A 181 -11.16 18.20 9.73
N ASP A 182 -10.82 19.31 9.09
CA ASP A 182 -10.92 19.44 7.64
C ASP A 182 -9.66 20.06 7.02
N GLY A 183 -9.20 19.48 5.93
CA GLY A 183 -8.08 20.00 5.14
C GLY A 183 -6.71 19.90 5.82
N THR A 184 -6.50 18.90 6.68
CA THR A 184 -5.23 18.69 7.40
C THR A 184 -4.28 17.83 6.57
N ARG A 185 -3.05 18.29 6.38
CA ARG A 185 -1.96 17.47 5.87
C ARG A 185 -1.43 16.56 6.98
N VAL A 186 -1.22 15.29 6.65
CA VAL A 186 -0.70 14.30 7.60
C VAL A 186 0.49 13.58 6.98
N GLU A 187 1.57 13.49 7.72
CA GLU A 187 2.72 12.63 7.39
C GLU A 187 2.87 11.57 8.47
N SER A 188 3.15 10.35 8.08
CA SER A 188 3.36 9.24 9.01
C SER A 188 4.68 8.53 8.73
N ALA A 189 5.34 8.08 9.79
CA ALA A 189 6.53 7.27 9.72
C ALA A 189 6.50 6.17 10.79
N TYR A 190 6.95 4.98 10.41
CA TYR A 190 7.12 3.86 11.33
C TYR A 190 8.52 3.89 11.94
N ASP A 191 8.59 3.89 13.26
CA ASP A 191 9.83 3.73 14.01
C ASP A 191 9.99 2.25 14.43
N ALA A 192 10.91 1.56 13.79
CA ALA A 192 11.17 0.15 14.06
C ALA A 192 11.77 -0.08 15.47
N GLY A 193 12.47 0.90 16.03
CA GLY A 193 13.08 0.80 17.36
C GLY A 193 12.05 0.77 18.48
N SER A 194 10.98 1.56 18.35
CA SER A 194 9.89 1.65 19.32
C SER A 194 8.63 0.89 18.92
N SER A 195 8.59 0.33 17.71
CA SER A 195 7.40 -0.31 17.11
C SER A 195 6.17 0.61 17.12
N GLN A 196 6.38 1.88 16.81
CA GLN A 196 5.35 2.90 16.84
C GLN A 196 5.25 3.64 15.51
N TYR A 197 4.04 4.06 15.17
CA TYR A 197 3.80 5.03 14.11
C TYR A 197 3.79 6.44 14.72
N ARG A 198 4.56 7.34 14.12
CA ARG A 198 4.53 8.76 14.40
C ARG A 198 3.75 9.46 13.31
N PHE A 199 2.83 10.33 13.71
CA PHE A 199 2.05 11.16 12.81
C PHE A 199 2.38 12.63 13.08
N GLU A 200 2.61 13.38 12.01
CA GLU A 200 2.77 14.83 12.02
C GLU A 200 1.63 15.45 11.23
N MET A 201 0.94 16.38 11.82
CA MET A 201 -0.25 17.03 11.27
C MET A 201 0.03 18.51 11.08
N GLN A 202 -0.37 19.08 9.96
CA GLN A 202 -0.18 20.49 9.65
C GLN A 202 -1.37 21.06 8.91
N GLY A 203 -1.75 22.27 9.27
CA GLY A 203 -2.86 23.00 8.66
C GLY A 203 -4.23 22.37 8.95
N GLY A 204 -5.24 22.94 8.35
CA GLY A 204 -6.60 22.48 8.48
C GLY A 204 -7.41 23.26 9.54
N ARG A 205 -8.70 22.93 9.61
CA ARG A 205 -9.69 23.57 10.47
C ARG A 205 -10.33 22.54 11.39
N LEU A 206 -10.47 22.92 12.65
CA LEU A 206 -11.16 22.11 13.66
C LEU A 206 -12.45 22.81 14.07
N LEU A 207 -13.57 22.17 13.83
CA LEU A 207 -14.90 22.61 14.24
C LEU A 207 -15.38 21.73 15.39
N LEU A 208 -15.82 22.36 16.47
CA LEU A 208 -16.36 21.67 17.62
C LEU A 208 -17.89 21.86 17.67
N PRO A 209 -18.67 20.84 18.08
CA PRO A 209 -20.14 20.89 18.04
C PRO A 209 -20.76 21.69 19.18
N PHE A 210 -20.03 22.62 19.78
CA PHE A 210 -20.52 23.43 20.89
C PHE A 210 -21.03 24.78 20.41
N LYS A 211 -22.23 25.15 20.81
CA LYS A 211 -22.85 26.43 20.44
C LYS A 211 -21.98 27.60 20.90
N GLY A 212 -21.59 28.47 19.97
CA GLY A 212 -20.72 29.62 20.25
C GLY A 212 -19.24 29.31 20.33
N CYS A 213 -18.83 28.05 20.08
CA CYS A 213 -17.42 27.74 19.98
C CYS A 213 -16.84 28.28 18.67
N PRO A 214 -15.70 28.98 18.70
CA PRO A 214 -15.07 29.46 17.48
C PRO A 214 -14.49 28.30 16.64
N GLU A 215 -14.27 28.57 15.38
CA GLU A 215 -13.45 27.70 14.51
C GLU A 215 -11.96 27.81 14.92
N PHE A 216 -11.29 26.67 15.03
CA PHE A 216 -9.86 26.61 15.30
C PHE A 216 -9.10 26.27 14.03
N SER A 217 -7.98 26.93 13.82
CA SER A 217 -7.00 26.53 12.80
C SER A 217 -5.95 25.63 13.46
N LEU A 218 -5.73 24.43 12.93
CA LEU A 218 -4.66 23.56 13.35
C LEU A 218 -3.34 24.04 12.73
N MET A 219 -2.45 24.54 13.56
CA MET A 219 -1.12 24.96 13.11
C MET A 219 -0.19 23.76 12.95
N SER A 220 -0.13 22.92 13.98
CA SER A 220 0.64 21.69 14.00
C SER A 220 0.13 20.74 15.07
N GLY A 221 0.31 19.45 14.84
CA GLY A 221 0.03 18.42 15.82
C GLY A 221 0.93 17.22 15.63
N THR A 222 1.17 16.49 16.70
CA THR A 222 1.86 15.21 16.64
C THR A 222 1.05 14.15 17.36
N ALA A 223 0.97 12.96 16.77
CA ALA A 223 0.36 11.81 17.40
C ALA A 223 1.29 10.60 17.27
N GLN A 224 1.15 9.66 18.18
CA GLN A 224 1.89 8.40 18.18
C GLN A 224 0.90 7.24 18.38
N PHE A 225 1.02 6.22 17.58
CA PHE A 225 0.24 5.00 17.70
C PHE A 225 1.15 3.81 17.97
N ASN A 226 0.96 3.17 19.11
CA ASN A 226 1.65 1.93 19.43
C ASN A 226 0.78 0.73 19.02
N HIS A 227 1.25 -0.03 18.05
CA HIS A 227 0.50 -1.16 17.51
C HIS A 227 0.28 -2.27 18.56
N ALA A 228 1.29 -2.56 19.40
CA ALA A 228 1.20 -3.63 20.39
C ALA A 228 0.21 -3.32 21.52
N SER A 229 0.21 -2.08 22.02
CA SER A 229 -0.70 -1.65 23.10
C SER A 229 -2.03 -1.09 22.58
N ARG A 230 -2.17 -0.87 21.28
CA ARG A 230 -3.32 -0.21 20.61
C ARG A 230 -3.65 1.16 21.20
N ARG A 231 -2.63 1.88 21.68
CA ARG A 231 -2.79 3.20 22.29
C ARG A 231 -2.36 4.30 21.35
N VAL A 232 -3.17 5.36 21.30
CA VAL A 232 -2.86 6.63 20.66
C VAL A 232 -2.44 7.61 21.75
N ASN A 233 -1.33 8.30 21.54
CA ASN A 233 -0.86 9.41 22.36
C ASN A 233 -0.74 10.65 21.48
N VAL A 234 -1.19 11.80 21.97
CA VAL A 234 -1.09 13.09 21.28
C VAL A 234 -0.21 14.02 22.13
N PRO A 235 1.12 13.97 21.95
CA PRO A 235 2.06 14.73 22.75
C PRO A 235 1.96 16.25 22.53
N SER A 236 1.54 16.69 21.36
CA SER A 236 1.38 18.12 21.08
C SER A 236 0.27 18.39 20.08
N CYS A 237 -0.47 19.48 20.32
CA CYS A 237 -1.43 20.03 19.38
C CYS A 237 -1.46 21.55 19.58
N ARG A 238 -1.17 22.31 18.51
CA ARG A 238 -1.22 23.78 18.53
C ARG A 238 -2.38 24.25 17.68
N LEU A 239 -3.33 24.90 18.33
CA LEU A 239 -4.50 25.48 17.70
C LEU A 239 -4.44 27.02 17.81
N THR A 240 -5.01 27.69 16.83
CA THR A 240 -5.22 29.14 16.84
C THR A 240 -6.66 29.47 16.49
N THR A 241 -7.17 30.60 16.95
CA THR A 241 -8.46 31.16 16.53
C THR A 241 -8.23 32.50 15.85
N ALA A 242 -9.24 33.04 15.20
CA ALA A 242 -9.19 34.39 14.64
C ALA A 242 -8.88 35.48 15.70
N ALA A 243 -9.13 35.19 16.98
CA ALA A 243 -8.87 36.10 18.10
C ALA A 243 -7.47 35.95 18.74
N GLY A 244 -6.67 35.00 18.30
CA GLY A 244 -5.31 34.73 18.78
C GLY A 244 -5.03 33.24 19.03
N GLY A 245 -3.75 32.89 19.29
CA GLY A 245 -3.34 31.51 19.56
C GLY A 245 -3.55 31.07 21.02
N TYR A 246 -3.77 29.79 21.22
CA TYR A 246 -3.80 29.09 22.50
C TYR A 246 -2.69 28.02 22.54
#